data_8f63a404ca8af2204b7d3207d6623c21
#
_entry.id   8f63a404ca8af2204b7d3207d6623c21
#
_cell.length_a   1.000
_cell.length_b   1.000
_cell.length_c   1.000
_cell.angle_alpha   90.00
_cell.angle_beta   90.00
_cell.angle_gamma   90.00
#
_symmetry.space_group_name_H-M   'P 1'
#
loop_
_entity.id
_entity.type
_entity.pdbx_description
1 polymer ?
#
loop_
_entity_poly.entity_id
_entity_poly.type
_entity_poly.pdbx_seq_one_letter_code
_entity_poly.pdbx_strand_id
1 'polypeptide(L)'
;MRKIKNYILLIFLSLNFSNTSFSNEDFFNKGLELFKNKKYEDARFMFERSIVFNPKDSSSYLYLAKIYNVEENQQKEEKNLETTLLIEPNNEEAIFMLMKIALEKSNYSKVKDLSNTFVKVCNKLCDENKAILESLSNIEPKNES
;
A
#
# COMPACT_ATOMS: atom_id res chain seq x y z
N MET A 1 42.26 -40.74 18.49
CA MET A 1 42.40 -39.36 17.99
C MET A 1 41.64 -39.11 16.68
N ARG A 2 41.55 -40.07 15.75
CA ARG A 2 40.86 -39.90 14.45
C ARG A 2 39.33 -39.74 14.55
N LYS A 3 38.68 -40.42 15.51
CA LYS A 3 37.22 -40.35 15.75
C LYS A 3 36.77 -39.01 16.36
N ILE A 4 37.57 -38.39 17.21
CA ILE A 4 37.26 -37.11 17.85
C ILE A 4 37.28 -35.95 16.81
N LYS A 5 38.19 -35.99 15.83
CA LYS A 5 38.23 -35.00 14.73
C LYS A 5 36.94 -34.98 13.90
N ASN A 6 36.35 -36.16 13.67
CA ASN A 6 35.09 -36.25 12.88
C ASN A 6 33.89 -35.72 13.66
N TYR A 7 33.83 -35.86 14.97
CA TYR A 7 32.77 -35.31 15.81
C TYR A 7 32.86 -33.77 15.91
N ILE A 8 34.07 -33.21 15.99
CA ILE A 8 34.30 -31.76 16.00
C ILE A 8 33.88 -31.16 14.64
N LEU A 9 34.14 -31.81 13.52
CA LEU A 9 33.72 -31.38 12.20
C LEU A 9 32.18 -31.37 12.04
N LEU A 10 31.49 -32.39 12.59
CA LEU A 10 30.04 -32.47 12.57
C LEU A 10 29.37 -31.39 13.45
N ILE A 11 29.96 -31.07 14.59
CA ILE A 11 29.49 -29.99 15.49
C ILE A 11 29.69 -28.63 14.81
N PHE A 12 30.80 -28.40 14.11
CA PHE A 12 31.02 -27.15 13.36
C PHE A 12 30.06 -26.96 12.18
N LEU A 13 29.61 -28.04 11.53
CA LEU A 13 28.63 -27.98 10.45
C LEU A 13 27.21 -27.63 10.96
N SER A 14 26.88 -28.00 12.19
CA SER A 14 25.57 -27.76 12.79
C SER A 14 25.38 -26.33 13.34
N LEU A 15 26.45 -25.57 13.52
CA LEU A 15 26.43 -24.22 14.10
C LEU A 15 26.23 -23.09 13.07
N ASN A 16 26.22 -23.41 11.77
CA ASN A 16 26.10 -22.40 10.72
C ASN A 16 24.70 -22.28 10.07
N PHE A 17 23.68 -22.95 10.64
CA PHE A 17 22.29 -22.65 10.26
C PHE A 17 21.80 -21.42 11.02
N SER A 18 22.33 -20.26 10.68
CA SER A 18 21.68 -18.99 11.00
C SER A 18 20.38 -18.93 10.22
N ASN A 19 19.30 -19.42 10.82
CA ASN A 19 17.96 -19.13 10.31
C ASN A 19 17.74 -17.62 10.42
N THR A 20 18.00 -16.88 9.34
CA THR A 20 17.53 -15.50 9.22
C THR A 20 16.00 -15.56 9.15
N SER A 21 15.37 -15.39 10.30
CA SER A 21 13.92 -15.22 10.37
C SER A 21 13.61 -13.84 9.78
N PHE A 22 13.16 -13.81 8.54
CA PHE A 22 12.65 -12.58 7.94
C PHE A 22 11.33 -12.21 8.64
N SER A 23 11.26 -10.99 9.14
CA SER A 23 10.06 -10.44 9.75
C SER A 23 9.19 -9.73 8.70
N ASN A 24 7.93 -9.46 9.04
CA ASN A 24 7.06 -8.60 8.24
C ASN A 24 7.72 -7.25 7.91
N GLU A 25 8.35 -6.64 8.91
CA GLU A 25 9.03 -5.34 8.77
C GLU A 25 10.18 -5.39 7.75
N ASP A 26 10.91 -6.51 7.68
CA ASP A 26 11.99 -6.70 6.70
C ASP A 26 11.45 -6.71 5.27
N PHE A 27 10.33 -7.39 5.02
CA PHE A 27 9.71 -7.44 3.69
C PHE A 27 9.15 -6.07 3.30
N PHE A 28 8.47 -5.38 4.20
CA PHE A 28 7.95 -4.04 3.94
C PHE A 28 9.06 -3.04 3.60
N ASN A 29 10.10 -2.98 4.43
CA ASN A 29 11.22 -2.07 4.20
C ASN A 29 11.95 -2.36 2.88
N LYS A 30 12.13 -3.64 2.55
CA LYS A 30 12.70 -4.03 1.25
C LYS A 30 11.80 -3.63 0.09
N GLY A 31 10.49 -3.80 0.23
CA GLY A 31 9.49 -3.32 -0.73
C GLY A 31 9.59 -1.81 -0.96
N LEU A 32 9.73 -1.02 0.12
CA LEU A 32 9.92 0.43 0.03
C LEU A 32 11.18 0.83 -0.73
N GLU A 33 12.30 0.16 -0.46
CA GLU A 33 13.56 0.40 -1.17
C GLU A 33 13.39 0.15 -2.68
N LEU A 34 12.78 -0.98 -3.03
CA LEU A 34 12.54 -1.37 -4.42
C LEU A 34 11.58 -0.41 -5.11
N PHE A 35 10.50 0.00 -4.42
CA PHE A 35 9.54 0.98 -4.92
C PHE A 35 10.20 2.34 -5.23
N LYS A 36 11.02 2.85 -4.32
CA LYS A 36 11.79 4.09 -4.52
C LYS A 36 12.72 4.00 -5.74
N ASN A 37 13.27 2.81 -5.99
CA ASN A 37 14.12 2.52 -7.15
C ASN A 37 13.32 2.18 -8.41
N LYS A 38 11.97 2.34 -8.40
CA LYS A 38 11.05 2.04 -9.51
C LYS A 38 11.07 0.57 -9.98
N LYS A 39 11.53 -0.34 -9.15
CA LYS A 39 11.48 -1.78 -9.37
C LYS A 39 10.14 -2.33 -8.90
N TYR A 40 9.08 -1.95 -9.61
CA TYR A 40 7.71 -2.14 -9.13
C TYR A 40 7.30 -3.61 -9.00
N GLU A 41 7.73 -4.49 -9.91
CA GLU A 41 7.43 -5.92 -9.83
C GLU A 41 8.07 -6.57 -8.60
N ASP A 42 9.35 -6.29 -8.35
CA ASP A 42 10.05 -6.79 -7.17
C ASP A 42 9.46 -6.21 -5.89
N ALA A 43 9.10 -4.90 -5.90
CA ALA A 43 8.47 -4.24 -4.77
C ALA A 43 7.11 -4.87 -4.45
N ARG A 44 6.30 -5.16 -5.47
CA ARG A 44 5.01 -5.85 -5.33
C ARG A 44 5.18 -7.19 -4.63
N PHE A 45 6.12 -8.01 -5.10
CA PHE A 45 6.42 -9.29 -4.46
C PHE A 45 6.77 -9.15 -2.98
N MET A 46 7.55 -8.13 -2.61
CA MET A 46 7.91 -7.88 -1.20
C MET A 46 6.70 -7.43 -0.36
N PHE A 47 5.84 -6.53 -0.88
CA PHE A 47 4.64 -6.13 -0.17
C PHE A 47 3.62 -7.27 -0.02
N GLU A 48 3.46 -8.13 -1.03
CA GLU A 48 2.63 -9.33 -0.93
C GLU A 48 3.18 -10.29 0.13
N ARG A 49 4.50 -10.45 0.23
CA ARG A 49 5.14 -11.22 1.31
C ARG A 49 4.88 -10.59 2.68
N SER A 50 4.99 -9.26 2.79
CA SER A 50 4.68 -8.54 4.03
C SER A 50 3.27 -8.85 4.52
N ILE A 51 2.28 -8.82 3.63
CA ILE A 51 0.88 -9.14 3.91
C ILE A 51 0.69 -10.59 4.38
N VAL A 52 1.43 -11.54 3.83
CA VAL A 52 1.36 -12.94 4.28
C VAL A 52 1.76 -13.07 5.75
N PHE A 53 2.76 -12.31 6.20
CA PHE A 53 3.20 -12.31 7.60
C PHE A 53 2.33 -11.43 8.51
N ASN A 54 1.79 -10.34 7.97
CA ASN A 54 0.89 -9.44 8.68
C ASN A 54 -0.27 -8.99 7.77
N PRO A 55 -1.40 -9.72 7.75
CA PRO A 55 -2.56 -9.35 6.93
C PRO A 55 -3.22 -8.01 7.31
N LYS A 56 -2.82 -7.40 8.42
CA LYS A 56 -3.31 -6.08 8.87
C LYS A 56 -2.31 -4.95 8.61
N ASP A 57 -1.31 -5.17 7.78
CA ASP A 57 -0.38 -4.13 7.35
C ASP A 57 -1.02 -3.25 6.27
N SER A 58 -1.73 -2.19 6.70
CA SER A 58 -2.37 -1.21 5.82
C SER A 58 -1.40 -0.59 4.83
N SER A 59 -0.15 -0.36 5.26
CA SER A 59 0.89 0.25 4.45
C SER A 59 1.25 -0.60 3.24
N SER A 60 1.36 -1.92 3.40
CA SER A 60 1.65 -2.81 2.27
C SER A 60 0.54 -2.76 1.21
N TYR A 61 -0.74 -2.73 1.62
CA TYR A 61 -1.86 -2.57 0.68
C TYR A 61 -1.82 -1.21 -0.01
N LEU A 62 -1.51 -0.13 0.70
CA LEU A 62 -1.37 1.20 0.11
C LEU A 62 -0.28 1.23 -0.96
N TYR A 63 0.88 0.63 -0.70
CA TYR A 63 1.96 0.58 -1.68
C TYR A 63 1.65 -0.33 -2.86
N LEU A 64 0.91 -1.42 -2.66
CA LEU A 64 0.37 -2.23 -3.77
C LEU A 64 -0.58 -1.39 -4.63
N ALA A 65 -1.46 -0.59 -4.03
CA ALA A 65 -2.33 0.31 -4.78
C ALA A 65 -1.52 1.31 -5.63
N LYS A 66 -0.47 1.92 -5.05
CA LYS A 66 0.42 2.82 -5.79
C LYS A 66 1.13 2.14 -6.97
N ILE A 67 1.53 0.87 -6.81
CA ILE A 67 2.11 0.10 -7.92
C ILE A 67 1.06 -0.11 -9.00
N TYR A 68 -0.17 -0.54 -8.64
CA TYR A 68 -1.24 -0.75 -9.60
C TYR A 68 -1.70 0.54 -10.29
N ASN A 69 -1.58 1.69 -9.62
CA ASN A 69 -1.77 2.99 -10.25
C ASN A 69 -0.74 3.23 -11.36
N VAL A 70 0.54 2.95 -11.11
CA VAL A 70 1.61 3.05 -12.14
C VAL A 70 1.41 2.06 -13.28
N GLU A 71 0.87 0.87 -12.99
CA GLU A 71 0.53 -0.17 -13.97
C GLU A 71 -0.80 0.09 -14.69
N GLU A 72 -1.49 1.20 -14.42
CA GLU A 72 -2.81 1.57 -14.94
C GLU A 72 -3.89 0.49 -14.68
N ASN A 73 -3.72 -0.30 -13.62
CA ASN A 73 -4.67 -1.34 -13.22
C ASN A 73 -5.61 -0.82 -12.13
N GLN A 74 -6.55 0.03 -12.56
CA GLN A 74 -7.47 0.73 -11.66
C GLN A 74 -8.30 -0.21 -10.78
N GLN A 75 -8.67 -1.41 -11.28
CA GLN A 75 -9.45 -2.37 -10.49
C GLN A 75 -8.67 -2.90 -9.28
N LYS A 76 -7.40 -3.24 -9.49
CA LYS A 76 -6.54 -3.70 -8.40
C LYS A 76 -6.13 -2.57 -7.48
N GLU A 77 -5.90 -1.37 -8.02
CA GLU A 77 -5.66 -0.16 -7.25
C GLU A 77 -6.80 0.09 -6.27
N GLU A 78 -8.04 0.22 -6.76
CA GLU A 78 -9.22 0.49 -5.94
C GLU A 78 -9.41 -0.56 -4.85
N LYS A 79 -9.29 -1.86 -5.19
CA LYS A 79 -9.39 -2.95 -4.22
C LYS A 79 -8.38 -2.84 -3.08
N ASN A 80 -7.13 -2.51 -3.39
CA ASN A 80 -6.09 -2.38 -2.36
C ASN A 80 -6.29 -1.12 -1.51
N LEU A 81 -6.76 -0.01 -2.09
CA LEU A 81 -7.13 1.19 -1.34
C LEU A 81 -8.30 0.93 -0.38
N GLU A 82 -9.33 0.23 -0.82
CA GLU A 82 -10.46 -0.17 0.03
C GLU A 82 -10.01 -1.06 1.18
N THR A 83 -9.08 -1.99 0.92
CA THR A 83 -8.47 -2.80 1.97
C THR A 83 -7.65 -1.95 2.95
N THR A 84 -6.91 -0.96 2.45
CA THR A 84 -6.19 0.00 3.29
C THR A 84 -7.15 0.71 4.24
N LEU A 85 -8.27 1.22 3.75
CA LEU A 85 -9.27 1.92 4.57
C LEU A 85 -10.06 1.01 5.50
N LEU A 86 -10.20 -0.28 5.15
CA LEU A 86 -10.80 -1.26 6.05
C LEU A 86 -9.94 -1.47 7.31
N ILE A 87 -8.61 -1.40 7.17
CA ILE A 87 -7.65 -1.57 8.25
C ILE A 87 -7.38 -0.23 8.96
N GLU A 88 -7.22 0.83 8.18
CA GLU A 88 -6.88 2.19 8.64
C GLU A 88 -7.84 3.22 8.01
N PRO A 89 -9.04 3.41 8.62
CA PRO A 89 -10.08 4.28 8.06
C PRO A 89 -9.68 5.75 7.87
N ASN A 90 -8.65 6.20 8.58
CA ASN A 90 -8.17 7.59 8.57
C ASN A 90 -6.94 7.78 7.66
N ASN A 91 -6.61 6.83 6.80
CA ASN A 91 -5.49 6.95 5.89
C ASN A 91 -5.80 7.99 4.80
N GLU A 92 -5.27 9.21 4.97
CA GLU A 92 -5.57 10.35 4.10
C GLU A 92 -5.19 10.08 2.63
N GLU A 93 -4.06 9.40 2.41
CA GLU A 93 -3.59 9.10 1.05
C GLU A 93 -4.49 8.11 0.33
N ALA A 94 -4.95 7.07 1.02
CA ALA A 94 -5.88 6.11 0.45
C ALA A 94 -7.24 6.74 0.12
N ILE A 95 -7.76 7.61 1.01
CA ILE A 95 -9.00 8.36 0.74
C ILE A 95 -8.81 9.25 -0.49
N PHE A 96 -7.72 10.00 -0.57
CA PHE A 96 -7.45 10.89 -1.68
C PHE A 96 -7.34 10.14 -3.03
N MET A 97 -6.62 9.02 -3.06
CA MET A 97 -6.52 8.19 -4.26
C MET A 97 -7.89 7.64 -4.69
N LEU A 98 -8.73 7.18 -3.75
CA LEU A 98 -10.09 6.74 -4.05
C LEU A 98 -10.99 7.87 -4.56
N MET A 99 -10.82 9.09 -4.05
CA MET A 99 -11.54 10.27 -4.58
C MET A 99 -11.20 10.51 -6.05
N LYS A 100 -9.94 10.39 -6.43
CA LYS A 100 -9.50 10.51 -7.83
C LYS A 100 -10.14 9.44 -8.71
N ILE A 101 -10.08 8.18 -8.30
CA ILE A 101 -10.74 7.07 -9.02
C ILE A 101 -12.25 7.31 -9.17
N ALA A 102 -12.91 7.76 -8.09
CA ALA A 102 -14.34 8.04 -8.13
C ALA A 102 -14.67 9.18 -9.10
N LEU A 103 -13.83 10.23 -9.15
CA LEU A 103 -13.99 11.33 -10.10
C LEU A 103 -13.83 10.86 -11.55
N GLU A 104 -12.80 10.08 -11.85
CA GLU A 104 -12.55 9.47 -13.16
C GLU A 104 -13.73 8.59 -13.62
N LYS A 105 -14.36 7.87 -12.68
CA LYS A 105 -15.55 7.04 -12.92
C LYS A 105 -16.86 7.84 -12.96
N SER A 106 -16.81 9.16 -12.84
CA SER A 106 -18.00 10.03 -12.73
C SER A 106 -18.93 9.65 -11.57
N ASN A 107 -18.39 9.03 -10.53
CA ASN A 107 -19.12 8.69 -9.31
C ASN A 107 -19.08 9.86 -8.31
N TYR A 108 -19.81 10.92 -8.64
CA TYR A 108 -19.81 12.19 -7.90
C TYR A 108 -20.30 12.05 -6.45
N SER A 109 -21.25 11.14 -6.20
CA SER A 109 -21.70 10.83 -4.85
C SER A 109 -20.55 10.28 -3.99
N LYS A 110 -19.80 9.29 -4.52
CA LYS A 110 -18.63 8.72 -3.82
C LYS A 110 -17.54 9.78 -3.58
N VAL A 111 -17.32 10.70 -4.52
CA VAL A 111 -16.39 11.83 -4.35
C VAL A 111 -16.79 12.69 -3.15
N LYS A 112 -18.07 13.09 -3.07
CA LYS A 112 -18.59 13.92 -1.96
C LYS A 112 -18.45 13.21 -0.60
N ASP A 113 -18.81 11.93 -0.53
CA ASP A 113 -18.73 11.15 0.70
C ASP A 113 -17.28 10.99 1.20
N LEU A 114 -16.37 10.68 0.27
CA LEU A 114 -14.94 10.60 0.58
C LEU A 114 -14.36 11.95 0.97
N SER A 115 -14.75 13.06 0.29
CA SER A 115 -14.33 14.41 0.64
C SER A 115 -14.76 14.80 2.05
N ASN A 116 -16.00 14.49 2.45
CA ASN A 116 -16.49 14.73 3.81
C ASN A 116 -15.69 13.97 4.88
N THR A 117 -15.18 12.79 4.53
CA THR A 117 -14.30 12.02 5.41
C THR A 117 -12.90 12.62 5.41
N PHE A 118 -12.38 12.96 4.22
CA PHE A 118 -11.03 13.49 4.03
C PHE A 118 -10.79 14.77 4.82
N VAL A 119 -11.72 15.71 4.82
CA VAL A 119 -11.62 16.99 5.56
C VAL A 119 -11.41 16.78 7.07
N LYS A 120 -11.90 15.67 7.62
CA LYS A 120 -11.79 15.35 9.04
C LYS A 120 -10.44 14.72 9.42
N VAL A 121 -9.75 14.12 8.45
CA VAL A 121 -8.55 13.31 8.70
C VAL A 121 -7.30 13.86 8.01
N CYS A 122 -7.46 14.74 7.03
CA CYS A 122 -6.34 15.27 6.25
C CYS A 122 -5.37 16.06 7.14
N ASN A 123 -4.08 15.92 6.83
CA ASN A 123 -2.99 16.60 7.51
C ASN A 123 -2.01 17.23 6.50
N LYS A 124 -1.59 16.46 5.52
CA LYS A 124 -0.60 16.87 4.50
C LYS A 124 -1.22 17.19 3.15
N LEU A 125 -2.35 16.55 2.85
CA LEU A 125 -3.01 16.62 1.53
C LEU A 125 -4.28 17.47 1.53
N CYS A 126 -4.50 18.31 2.56
CA CYS A 126 -5.75 19.07 2.69
C CYS A 126 -6.03 20.00 1.50
N ASP A 127 -5.02 20.58 0.89
CA ASP A 127 -5.18 21.47 -0.27
C ASP A 127 -5.63 20.71 -1.53
N GLU A 128 -5.28 19.43 -1.66
CA GLU A 128 -5.67 18.57 -2.77
C GLU A 128 -7.19 18.37 -2.84
N ASN A 129 -7.88 18.42 -1.70
CA ASN A 129 -9.33 18.31 -1.65
C ASN A 129 -10.02 19.46 -2.41
N LYS A 130 -9.48 20.67 -2.32
CA LYS A 130 -10.05 21.83 -3.03
C LYS A 130 -10.00 21.63 -4.54
N ALA A 131 -8.87 21.16 -5.06
CA ALA A 131 -8.71 20.90 -6.49
C ALA A 131 -9.70 19.85 -7.00
N ILE A 132 -9.96 18.79 -6.21
CA ILE A 132 -10.96 17.77 -6.56
C ILE A 132 -12.38 18.36 -6.54
N LEU A 133 -12.74 19.15 -5.51
CA LEU A 133 -14.06 19.78 -5.42
C LEU A 133 -14.29 20.82 -6.52
N GLU A 134 -13.27 21.58 -6.89
CA GLU A 134 -13.34 22.48 -8.04
C GLU A 134 -13.57 21.71 -9.35
N SER A 135 -12.84 20.61 -9.54
CA SER A 135 -13.05 19.72 -10.70
C SER A 135 -14.47 19.16 -10.72
N LEU A 136 -14.98 18.72 -9.57
CA LEU A 136 -16.34 18.21 -9.42
C LEU A 136 -17.37 19.29 -9.79
N SER A 137 -17.20 20.52 -9.29
CA SER A 137 -18.14 21.63 -9.56
C SER A 137 -18.17 22.05 -11.04
N ASN A 138 -17.10 21.80 -11.77
CA ASN A 138 -17.01 22.09 -13.20
C ASN A 138 -17.64 21.01 -14.10
N ILE A 139 -17.73 19.78 -13.59
CA ILE A 139 -18.19 18.60 -14.35
C ILE A 139 -19.64 18.27 -14.02
N GLU A 140 -20.06 18.49 -12.77
CA GLU A 140 -21.43 18.20 -12.34
C GLU A 140 -22.40 19.13 -13.07
N PRO A 141 -23.42 18.62 -13.80
CA PRO A 141 -24.40 19.47 -14.44
C PRO A 141 -25.07 20.30 -13.36
N LYS A 142 -25.06 21.64 -13.54
CA LYS A 142 -25.84 22.55 -12.70
C LYS A 142 -27.28 22.17 -12.92
N ASN A 143 -27.91 21.53 -11.95
CA ASN A 143 -29.36 21.39 -11.93
C ASN A 143 -29.94 22.81 -11.82
N GLU A 144 -30.24 23.42 -12.96
CA GLU A 144 -31.09 24.59 -13.01
C GLU A 144 -32.47 24.13 -12.54
N SER A 145 -32.79 24.46 -11.30
CA SER A 145 -34.13 24.36 -10.72
C SER A 145 -34.97 25.53 -11.16
#